data_67af0666db3431fac26e4a91618a5a1f
#
_entry.id   67af0666db3431fac26e4a91618a5a1f
#
_cell.length_a   1.000
_cell.length_b   1.000
_cell.length_c   1.000
_cell.angle_alpha   90.00
_cell.angle_beta   90.00
_cell.angle_gamma   90.00
#
_symmetry.space_group_name_H-M   'P 1'
#
loop_
_entity.id
_entity.type
_entity.pdbx_description
1 polymer ?
#
loop_
_entity_poly.entity_id
_entity_poly.type
_entity_poly.pdbx_seq_one_letter_code
_entity_poly.pdbx_strand_id
1 'polypeptide(L)'
;MHDQTAMRTEGIAEQLRLHPGVNAEVDDGYRGLAGEFPTQVFAPPRKPKNMDDGPVTEWYGWREHKRRQSSRRICVEHANAEHRQWRPLQRYTGRRETYGETHQAIATLVSDRAAERPTRPKTSTELVPVSATAC
;
A
#
# COMPACT_ATOMS: atom_id res chain seq x y z
N MET A 1 -6.71 -19.94 2.52
CA MET A 1 -6.64 -19.69 1.06
C MET A 1 -5.43 -18.79 0.83
N HIS A 2 -4.58 -19.11 -0.13
CA HIS A 2 -3.40 -18.28 -0.40
C HIS A 2 -3.85 -16.98 -1.05
N ASP A 3 -3.30 -15.83 -0.64
CA ASP A 3 -3.73 -14.49 -1.10
C ASP A 3 -3.75 -14.34 -2.63
N GLN A 4 -2.78 -14.94 -3.32
CA GLN A 4 -2.74 -14.97 -4.79
C GLN A 4 -3.90 -15.77 -5.42
N THR A 5 -4.38 -16.80 -4.74
CA THR A 5 -5.54 -17.58 -5.22
C THR A 5 -6.80 -16.76 -5.09
N ALA A 6 -6.96 -16.03 -3.97
CA ALA A 6 -8.08 -15.12 -3.77
C ALA A 6 -8.14 -14.04 -4.86
N MET A 7 -7.01 -13.40 -5.18
CA MET A 7 -6.94 -12.37 -6.24
C MET A 7 -7.41 -12.89 -7.62
N ARG A 8 -7.14 -14.15 -7.93
CA ARG A 8 -7.57 -14.76 -9.19
C ARG A 8 -9.05 -15.14 -9.16
N THR A 9 -9.51 -15.71 -8.05
CA THR A 9 -10.94 -16.12 -7.90
C THR A 9 -11.87 -14.91 -7.84
N GLU A 10 -11.43 -13.80 -7.29
CA GLU A 10 -12.19 -12.53 -7.24
C GLU A 10 -12.10 -11.69 -8.54
N GLY A 11 -11.43 -12.21 -9.57
CA GLY A 11 -11.33 -11.54 -10.87
C GLY A 11 -10.44 -10.30 -10.91
N ILE A 12 -9.62 -10.04 -9.90
CA ILE A 12 -8.76 -8.84 -9.83
C ILE A 12 -7.70 -8.87 -10.93
N ALA A 13 -7.14 -10.02 -11.24
CA ALA A 13 -6.19 -10.19 -12.33
C ALA A 13 -6.83 -9.82 -13.70
N GLU A 14 -8.11 -10.13 -13.88
CA GLU A 14 -8.85 -9.75 -15.08
C GLU A 14 -9.08 -8.23 -15.15
N GLN A 15 -9.42 -7.61 -14.03
CA GLN A 15 -9.56 -6.14 -13.96
C GLN A 15 -8.24 -5.44 -14.32
N LEU A 16 -7.10 -5.94 -13.90
CA LEU A 16 -5.80 -5.38 -14.30
C LEU A 16 -5.56 -5.49 -15.81
N ARG A 17 -6.00 -6.58 -16.46
CA ARG A 17 -5.91 -6.72 -17.93
C ARG A 17 -6.81 -5.73 -18.65
N LEU A 18 -8.02 -5.51 -18.14
CA LEU A 18 -8.99 -4.58 -18.73
C LEU A 18 -8.57 -3.11 -18.55
N HIS A 19 -7.79 -2.80 -17.52
CA HIS A 19 -7.39 -1.45 -17.18
C HIS A 19 -5.86 -1.27 -17.16
N PRO A 20 -5.19 -1.25 -18.32
CA PRO A 20 -3.72 -1.21 -18.42
C PRO A 20 -3.09 0.07 -17.84
N GLY A 21 -3.85 1.13 -17.63
CA GLY A 21 -3.39 2.38 -17.01
C GLY A 21 -3.40 2.37 -15.47
N VAL A 22 -3.93 1.30 -14.84
CA VAL A 22 -3.99 1.21 -13.38
C VAL A 22 -2.67 0.65 -12.84
N ASN A 23 -2.10 1.33 -11.86
CA ASN A 23 -0.92 0.88 -11.13
C ASN A 23 -1.32 0.43 -9.73
N ALA A 24 -0.86 -0.74 -9.30
CA ALA A 24 -1.11 -1.31 -8.00
C ALA A 24 0.19 -1.57 -7.24
N GLU A 25 0.30 -1.05 -6.02
CA GLU A 25 1.35 -1.41 -5.08
C GLU A 25 0.83 -2.55 -4.19
N VAL A 26 1.51 -3.68 -4.20
CA VAL A 26 1.08 -4.89 -3.50
C VAL A 26 2.06 -5.29 -2.39
N ASP A 27 1.60 -6.15 -1.50
CA ASP A 27 2.43 -6.73 -0.45
C ASP A 27 3.31 -7.88 -0.97
N ASP A 28 4.23 -8.32 -0.13
CA ASP A 28 5.18 -9.40 -0.44
C ASP A 28 4.48 -10.72 -0.82
N GLY A 29 3.31 -10.98 -0.25
CA GLY A 29 2.46 -12.14 -0.59
C GLY A 29 1.97 -12.17 -2.05
N TYR A 30 1.98 -11.04 -2.75
CA TYR A 30 1.48 -10.89 -4.12
C TYR A 30 2.56 -10.79 -5.19
N ARG A 31 3.80 -11.20 -4.91
CA ARG A 31 4.92 -11.15 -5.88
C ARG A 31 4.65 -11.88 -7.18
N GLY A 32 3.86 -12.96 -7.16
CA GLY A 32 3.48 -13.67 -8.37
C GLY A 32 2.66 -12.79 -9.30
N LEU A 33 1.78 -11.94 -8.76
CA LEU A 33 1.01 -10.99 -9.54
C LEU A 33 1.91 -9.91 -10.16
N ALA A 34 2.92 -9.42 -9.43
CA ALA A 34 3.91 -8.49 -9.97
C ALA A 34 4.75 -9.12 -11.10
N GLY A 35 4.99 -10.43 -11.07
CA GLY A 35 5.62 -11.16 -12.17
C GLY A 35 4.71 -11.30 -13.40
N GLU A 36 3.40 -11.44 -13.21
CA GLU A 36 2.41 -11.52 -14.30
C GLU A 36 2.12 -10.14 -14.92
N PHE A 37 2.13 -9.07 -14.12
CA PHE A 37 1.87 -7.69 -14.55
C PHE A 37 3.02 -6.74 -14.19
N PRO A 38 4.21 -6.88 -14.79
CA PRO A 38 5.41 -6.16 -14.37
C PRO A 38 5.34 -4.64 -14.58
N THR A 39 4.46 -4.16 -15.47
CA THR A 39 4.27 -2.74 -15.74
C THR A 39 3.18 -2.08 -14.89
N GLN A 40 2.35 -2.88 -14.22
CA GLN A 40 1.19 -2.40 -13.46
C GLN A 40 1.27 -2.71 -11.97
N VAL A 41 1.93 -3.84 -11.59
CA VAL A 41 1.94 -4.31 -10.21
C VAL A 41 3.35 -4.25 -9.65
N PHE A 42 3.50 -3.49 -8.57
CA PHE A 42 4.78 -3.24 -7.91
C PHE A 42 4.82 -3.90 -6.54
N ALA A 43 5.62 -4.96 -6.43
CA ALA A 43 5.89 -5.63 -5.16
C ALA A 43 7.10 -5.00 -4.43
N PRO A 44 7.20 -5.19 -3.10
CA PRO A 44 8.35 -4.69 -2.33
C PRO A 44 9.68 -5.24 -2.88
N PRO A 45 10.75 -4.43 -2.85
CA PRO A 45 12.05 -4.90 -3.28
C PRO A 45 12.52 -6.04 -2.39
N ARG A 46 13.15 -7.06 -2.98
CA ARG A 46 13.74 -8.16 -2.22
C ARG A 46 14.94 -7.66 -1.43
N LYS A 47 15.04 -8.15 -0.19
CA LYS A 47 16.24 -7.88 0.62
C LYS A 47 17.47 -8.47 -0.06
N PRO A 48 18.58 -7.70 -0.20
CA PRO A 48 19.83 -8.24 -0.69
C PRO A 48 20.31 -9.44 0.14
N LYS A 49 20.82 -10.48 -0.51
CA LYS A 49 21.20 -11.72 0.16
C LYS A 49 22.51 -11.58 0.98
N ASN A 50 23.45 -10.76 0.49
CA ASN A 50 24.78 -10.59 1.07
C ASN A 50 24.86 -9.20 1.72
N MET A 51 24.35 -9.08 2.96
CA MET A 51 24.40 -7.81 3.67
C MET A 51 25.79 -7.47 4.21
N ASP A 52 26.63 -8.48 4.46
CA ASP A 52 27.93 -8.29 5.08
C ASP A 52 29.05 -8.05 4.04
N ASP A 53 28.89 -8.54 2.80
CA ASP A 53 29.89 -8.42 1.72
C ASP A 53 29.43 -7.60 0.51
N GLY A 54 28.17 -7.14 0.50
CA GLY A 54 27.59 -6.38 -0.62
C GLY A 54 27.89 -4.87 -0.53
N PRO A 55 27.80 -4.15 -1.65
CA PRO A 55 28.01 -2.71 -1.65
C PRO A 55 26.96 -2.04 -0.75
N VAL A 56 27.43 -1.21 0.17
CA VAL A 56 26.63 -0.47 1.15
C VAL A 56 25.52 0.35 0.46
N THR A 57 25.76 0.79 -0.77
CA THR A 57 24.80 1.52 -1.61
C THR A 57 23.55 0.72 -1.96
N GLU A 58 23.65 -0.59 -2.21
CA GLU A 58 22.49 -1.46 -2.50
C GLU A 58 21.59 -1.60 -1.28
N TRP A 59 22.21 -1.72 -0.11
CA TRP A 59 21.46 -1.82 1.13
C TRP A 59 20.69 -0.55 1.46
N TYR A 60 21.33 0.63 1.29
CA TYR A 60 20.64 1.92 1.47
C TYR A 60 19.55 2.11 0.43
N GLY A 61 19.77 1.77 -0.82
CA GLY A 61 18.77 1.82 -1.88
C GLY A 61 17.54 0.96 -1.58
N TRP A 62 17.77 -0.29 -1.14
CA TRP A 62 16.70 -1.19 -0.72
C TRP A 62 15.91 -0.64 0.47
N ARG A 63 16.61 -0.14 1.51
CA ARG A 63 15.98 0.42 2.70
C ARG A 63 15.11 1.64 2.39
N GLU A 64 15.61 2.52 1.53
CA GLU A 64 14.88 3.71 1.10
C GLU A 64 13.65 3.34 0.26
N HIS A 65 13.76 2.40 -0.68
CA HIS A 65 12.61 1.89 -1.44
C HIS A 65 11.56 1.28 -0.53
N LYS A 66 11.97 0.44 0.41
CA LYS A 66 11.07 -0.15 1.39
C LYS A 66 10.37 0.90 2.25
N ARG A 67 11.10 1.94 2.69
CA ARG A 67 10.57 3.06 3.45
C ARG A 67 9.51 3.84 2.67
N ARG A 68 9.78 4.15 1.39
CA ARG A 68 8.84 4.87 0.51
C ARG A 68 7.56 4.08 0.29
N GLN A 69 7.68 2.80 0.01
CA GLN A 69 6.52 1.93 -0.18
C GLN A 69 5.71 1.79 1.11
N SER A 70 6.36 1.57 2.25
CA SER A 70 5.67 1.54 3.55
C SER A 70 4.93 2.85 3.84
N SER A 71 5.55 4.00 3.55
CA SER A 71 4.90 5.31 3.72
C SER A 71 3.63 5.49 2.87
N ARG A 72 3.62 4.96 1.64
CA ARG A 72 2.43 5.00 0.78
C ARG A 72 1.31 4.09 1.30
N ARG A 73 1.66 2.93 1.86
CA ARG A 73 0.69 1.98 2.43
C ARG A 73 0.00 2.49 3.69
N ILE A 74 0.62 3.38 4.45
CA ILE A 74 0.04 3.93 5.69
C ILE A 74 -1.35 4.51 5.45
N CYS A 75 -1.58 5.20 4.34
CA CYS A 75 -2.89 5.76 4.00
C CYS A 75 -3.96 4.67 3.85
N VAL A 76 -3.61 3.57 3.17
CA VAL A 76 -4.51 2.43 2.96
C VAL A 76 -4.76 1.68 4.28
N GLU A 77 -3.73 1.52 5.10
CA GLU A 77 -3.85 0.88 6.42
C GLU A 77 -4.75 1.70 7.35
N HIS A 78 -4.64 3.03 7.34
CA HIS A 78 -5.52 3.90 8.10
C HIS A 78 -6.97 3.84 7.61
N ALA A 79 -7.19 3.86 6.29
CA ALA A 79 -8.53 3.72 5.71
C ALA A 79 -9.15 2.37 6.07
N ASN A 80 -8.38 1.29 5.98
CA ASN A 80 -8.84 -0.05 6.39
C ASN A 80 -9.12 -0.14 7.89
N ALA A 81 -8.30 0.48 8.73
CA ALA A 81 -8.54 0.52 10.17
C ALA A 81 -9.81 1.29 10.50
N GLU A 82 -10.03 2.44 9.85
CA GLU A 82 -11.25 3.22 10.01
C GLU A 82 -12.48 2.43 9.53
N HIS A 83 -12.41 1.81 8.35
CA HIS A 83 -13.46 0.98 7.80
C HIS A 83 -13.88 -0.14 8.78
N ARG A 84 -12.93 -0.80 9.43
CA ARG A 84 -13.20 -1.84 10.43
C ARG A 84 -13.86 -1.33 11.71
N GLN A 85 -13.79 -0.03 12.02
CA GLN A 85 -14.41 0.56 13.20
C GLN A 85 -15.91 0.78 13.04
N TRP A 86 -16.43 0.71 11.82
CA TRP A 86 -17.85 0.91 11.57
C TRP A 86 -18.68 -0.25 12.12
N ARG A 87 -19.53 0.06 13.08
CA ARG A 87 -20.35 -0.94 13.78
C ARG A 87 -21.17 -1.84 12.85
N PRO A 88 -21.77 -1.34 11.75
CA PRO A 88 -22.51 -2.20 10.81
C PRO A 88 -21.64 -3.27 10.16
N LEU A 89 -20.32 -3.07 10.03
CA LEU A 89 -19.42 -4.08 9.48
C LEU A 89 -18.90 -5.05 10.55
N GLN A 90 -18.78 -4.59 11.79
CA GLN A 90 -18.39 -5.45 12.92
C GLN A 90 -19.50 -6.41 13.33
N ARG A 91 -20.74 -5.95 13.28
CA ARG A 91 -21.93 -6.71 13.66
C ARG A 91 -23.08 -6.38 12.71
N TYR A 92 -23.07 -7.06 11.58
CA TYR A 92 -24.12 -6.89 10.59
C TYR A 92 -25.39 -7.63 11.04
N THR A 93 -26.50 -6.89 11.12
CA THR A 93 -27.81 -7.41 11.53
C THR A 93 -28.84 -7.36 10.39
N GLY A 94 -28.45 -6.88 9.22
CA GLY A 94 -29.29 -6.80 8.03
C GLY A 94 -29.40 -8.13 7.28
N ARG A 95 -30.09 -8.09 6.14
CA ARG A 95 -30.18 -9.24 5.23
C ARG A 95 -28.85 -9.46 4.55
N ARG A 96 -28.47 -10.73 4.36
CA ARG A 96 -27.17 -11.11 3.75
C ARG A 96 -26.97 -10.46 2.38
N GLU A 97 -28.03 -10.34 1.60
CA GLU A 97 -28.02 -9.77 0.26
C GLU A 97 -27.62 -8.28 0.25
N THR A 98 -27.97 -7.53 1.32
CA THR A 98 -27.67 -6.10 1.43
C THR A 98 -26.34 -5.80 2.11
N TYR A 99 -25.58 -6.83 2.51
CA TYR A 99 -24.26 -6.63 3.13
C TYR A 99 -23.28 -5.94 2.18
N GLY A 100 -23.25 -6.35 0.90
CA GLY A 100 -22.38 -5.77 -0.11
C GLY A 100 -22.60 -4.27 -0.31
N GLU A 101 -23.88 -3.85 -0.38
CA GLU A 101 -24.25 -2.44 -0.51
C GLU A 101 -23.83 -1.63 0.71
N THR A 102 -24.07 -2.17 1.91
CA THR A 102 -23.65 -1.54 3.17
C THR A 102 -22.14 -1.39 3.25
N HIS A 103 -21.40 -2.43 2.86
CA HIS A 103 -19.96 -2.40 2.82
C HIS A 103 -19.44 -1.34 1.84
N GLN A 104 -20.01 -1.28 0.64
CA GLN A 104 -19.64 -0.31 -0.39
C GLN A 104 -19.94 1.14 0.04
N ALA A 105 -21.10 1.38 0.62
CA ALA A 105 -21.46 2.71 1.13
C ALA A 105 -20.47 3.19 2.20
N ILE A 106 -20.11 2.32 3.15
CA ILE A 106 -19.13 2.64 4.18
C ILE A 106 -17.74 2.86 3.59
N ALA A 107 -17.32 2.04 2.62
CA ALA A 107 -16.03 2.20 1.94
C ALA A 107 -15.94 3.55 1.21
N THR A 108 -17.02 4.00 0.57
CA THR A 108 -17.10 5.31 -0.07
C THR A 108 -16.95 6.43 0.96
N LEU A 109 -17.71 6.41 2.06
CA LEU A 109 -17.61 7.41 3.12
C LEU A 109 -16.21 7.49 3.74
N VAL A 110 -15.56 6.35 3.98
CA VAL A 110 -14.19 6.31 4.52
C VAL A 110 -13.20 6.89 3.51
N SER A 111 -13.37 6.60 2.22
CA SER A 111 -12.54 7.13 1.14
C SER A 111 -12.66 8.64 1.03
N ASP A 112 -13.86 9.18 1.05
CA ASP A 112 -14.13 10.62 0.99
C ASP A 112 -13.49 11.35 2.19
N ARG A 113 -13.71 10.84 3.40
CA ARG A 113 -13.08 11.38 4.61
C ARG A 113 -11.55 11.32 4.57
N ALA A 114 -10.99 10.25 3.98
CA ALA A 114 -9.54 10.12 3.84
C ALA A 114 -8.99 11.14 2.82
N ALA A 115 -9.74 11.42 1.75
CA ALA A 115 -9.37 12.41 0.74
C ALA A 115 -9.41 13.85 1.28
N GLU A 116 -10.37 14.14 2.17
CA GLU A 116 -10.53 15.47 2.81
C GLU A 116 -9.50 15.74 3.92
N ARG A 117 -8.80 14.72 4.42
CA ARG A 117 -7.79 14.92 5.47
C ARG A 117 -6.63 15.74 4.93
N PRO A 118 -6.27 16.87 5.57
CA PRO A 118 -5.11 17.65 5.18
C PRO A 118 -3.87 16.76 5.29
N THR A 119 -3.17 16.57 4.19
CA THR A 119 -1.87 15.92 4.20
C THR A 119 -0.93 16.78 5.03
N ARG A 120 -0.51 16.26 6.19
CA ARG A 120 0.48 16.95 7.03
C ARG A 120 1.70 17.25 6.16
N PRO A 121 2.11 18.52 6.00
CA PRO A 121 3.30 18.84 5.25
C PRO A 121 4.45 18.04 5.84
N LYS A 122 5.14 17.26 5.00
CA LYS A 122 6.37 16.59 5.41
C LYS A 122 7.32 17.71 5.80
N THR A 123 7.54 17.90 7.09
CA THR A 123 8.69 18.67 7.56
C THR A 123 9.91 17.97 6.99
N SER A 124 10.43 18.53 5.91
CA SER A 124 11.73 18.16 5.40
C SER A 124 12.69 18.40 6.57
N THR A 125 13.32 17.34 7.05
CA THR A 125 14.53 17.47 7.83
C THR A 125 15.60 17.88 6.82
N GLU A 126 15.56 19.13 6.44
CA GLU A 126 16.64 19.78 5.71
C GLU A 126 17.84 19.70 6.63
N LEU A 127 18.84 18.93 6.22
CA LEU A 127 20.13 18.92 6.88
C LEU A 127 20.66 20.35 6.80
N VAL A 128 20.57 21.07 7.91
CA VAL A 128 21.21 22.38 8.03
C VAL A 128 22.70 22.15 7.77
N PRO A 129 23.29 22.76 6.72
CA PRO A 129 24.69 22.64 6.51
C PRO A 129 25.39 23.31 7.69
N VAL A 130 26.16 22.53 8.45
CA VAL A 130 27.05 23.06 9.48
C VAL A 130 28.11 23.87 8.72
N SER A 131 27.95 25.20 8.70
CA SER A 131 29.00 26.08 8.24
C SER A 131 30.20 25.90 9.15
N ALA A 132 31.24 25.25 8.63
CA ALA A 132 32.53 25.21 9.29
C ALA A 132 33.04 26.66 9.38
N THR A 133 32.90 27.26 10.56
CA THR A 133 33.58 28.50 10.87
C THR A 133 35.05 28.17 11.03
N ALA A 134 35.83 28.49 9.98
CA ALA A 134 37.28 28.45 10.07
C ALA A 134 37.73 29.54 11.07
N CYS A 135 38.51 29.12 12.07
CA CYS A 135 39.41 30.02 12.81
C CYS A 135 40.65 30.31 11.98
#